data_2b6c93b8384d80110b81285ed107585c
#
_entry.id   2b6c93b8384d80110b81285ed107585c
#
_cell.length_a   1.000
_cell.length_b   1.000
_cell.length_c   1.000
_cell.angle_alpha   90.00
_cell.angle_beta   90.00
_cell.angle_gamma   90.00
#
_symmetry.space_group_name_H-M   'P 1'
#
loop_
_entity.id
_entity.type
_entity.pdbx_description
1 polymer ?
#
loop_
_entity_poly.entity_id
_entity_poly.type
_entity_poly.pdbx_seq_one_letter_code
_entity_poly.pdbx_strand_id
1 'polypeptide(L)'
;YSSPPSVGDFGTSGLGVQFEGVGGTRVTVQSGGRIAGGGGGGGGGAGAMVEDEEGGAGEKVYANGGFGGGGAGLPAGIYSNGVPSATKETGGTGTSGTSATTSRGSTAAGGAGGNGGNLASGGGNGGNGSATGNIENWPVYAGTGAAAGGNGAAIRRIAGMNNIIIENLGSSSQIIGSTVETGVT
;
A
#
# COMPACT_ATOMS: atom_id res chain seq x y z
N TYR A 1 23.31 -19.88 -2.55
CA TYR A 1 22.77 -18.52 -2.28
C TYR A 1 21.27 -18.63 -2.26
N SER A 2 20.66 -18.67 -1.09
CA SER A 2 19.19 -18.54 -0.99
C SER A 2 18.82 -17.07 -1.17
N SER A 3 17.82 -16.79 -1.99
CA SER A 3 17.31 -15.45 -2.16
C SER A 3 16.89 -14.83 -0.81
N PRO A 4 17.12 -13.53 -0.59
CA PRO A 4 16.62 -12.87 0.62
C PRO A 4 15.09 -13.01 0.71
N PRO A 5 14.53 -12.99 1.94
CA PRO A 5 13.08 -13.05 2.11
C PRO A 5 12.39 -11.93 1.32
N SER A 6 11.29 -12.26 0.66
CA SER A 6 10.55 -11.30 -0.15
C SER A 6 9.89 -10.22 0.71
N VAL A 7 9.94 -8.99 0.23
CA VAL A 7 9.08 -7.91 0.73
C VAL A 7 7.64 -8.22 0.26
N GLY A 8 6.65 -8.01 1.11
CA GLY A 8 5.25 -8.13 0.70
C GLY A 8 4.89 -7.07 -0.35
N ASP A 9 3.94 -7.40 -1.21
CA ASP A 9 3.49 -6.46 -2.22
C ASP A 9 2.65 -5.33 -1.62
N PHE A 10 2.75 -4.16 -2.26
CA PHE A 10 1.92 -3.00 -1.91
C PHE A 10 0.56 -3.07 -2.61
N GLY A 11 -0.46 -2.47 -2.01
CA GLY A 11 -1.78 -2.37 -2.60
C GLY A 11 -1.85 -1.33 -3.72
N THR A 12 -2.93 -1.37 -4.48
CA THR A 12 -3.18 -0.43 -5.58
C THR A 12 -3.99 0.79 -5.14
N SER A 13 -3.84 1.89 -5.86
CA SER A 13 -4.64 3.10 -5.70
C SER A 13 -5.53 3.33 -6.93
N GLY A 14 -6.67 3.96 -6.72
CA GLY A 14 -7.61 4.30 -7.79
C GLY A 14 -7.67 5.81 -8.07
N LEU A 15 -8.09 6.16 -9.27
CA LEU A 15 -8.41 7.53 -9.67
C LEU A 15 -9.93 7.75 -9.62
N GLY A 16 -10.37 8.96 -9.31
CA GLY A 16 -11.77 9.37 -9.46
C GLY A 16 -12.13 9.56 -10.93
N VAL A 17 -11.85 10.72 -11.47
CA VAL A 17 -12.07 11.05 -12.89
C VAL A 17 -10.81 11.71 -13.45
N GLN A 18 -10.40 11.28 -14.65
CA GLN A 18 -9.31 11.89 -15.40
C GLN A 18 -9.85 12.47 -16.70
N PHE A 19 -9.50 13.72 -16.98
CA PHE A 19 -9.80 14.39 -18.23
C PHE A 19 -8.52 14.57 -19.05
N GLU A 20 -8.61 14.20 -20.32
CA GLU A 20 -7.54 14.37 -21.31
C GLU A 20 -8.13 15.12 -22.50
N GLY A 21 -7.48 16.18 -22.96
CA GLY A 21 -7.86 16.91 -24.15
C GLY A 21 -8.01 18.42 -23.98
N VAL A 22 -8.66 19.06 -24.95
CA VAL A 22 -8.79 20.52 -25.04
C VAL A 22 -9.69 21.11 -23.94
N GLY A 23 -9.36 22.33 -23.51
CA GLY A 23 -10.08 23.05 -22.46
C GLY A 23 -11.57 23.29 -22.76
N GLY A 24 -12.31 23.77 -21.77
CA GLY A 24 -13.73 24.06 -21.85
C GLY A 24 -14.67 22.94 -21.37
N THR A 25 -14.13 21.87 -20.80
CA THR A 25 -14.94 20.82 -20.19
C THR A 25 -15.57 21.28 -18.88
N ARG A 26 -16.88 21.07 -18.75
CA ARG A 26 -17.61 21.33 -17.50
C ARG A 26 -17.96 20.00 -16.83
N VAL A 27 -17.64 19.90 -15.54
CA VAL A 27 -18.04 18.79 -14.68
C VAL A 27 -19.07 19.31 -13.69
N THR A 28 -20.30 18.88 -13.84
CA THR A 28 -21.39 19.27 -12.93
C THR A 28 -21.71 18.10 -12.01
N VAL A 29 -21.51 18.27 -10.72
CA VAL A 29 -21.89 17.27 -9.70
C VAL A 29 -23.26 17.63 -9.17
N GLN A 30 -24.27 16.87 -9.57
CA GLN A 30 -25.66 17.04 -9.14
C GLN A 30 -25.84 16.76 -7.65
N SER A 31 -26.91 17.28 -7.07
CA SER A 31 -27.31 16.91 -5.70
C SER A 31 -27.45 15.38 -5.58
N GLY A 32 -26.75 14.77 -4.64
CA GLY A 32 -26.67 13.32 -4.45
C GLY A 32 -25.61 12.62 -5.29
N GLY A 33 -25.02 13.31 -6.29
CA GLY A 33 -23.85 12.79 -7.03
C GLY A 33 -22.59 12.84 -6.16
N ARG A 34 -21.60 11.98 -6.47
CA ARG A 34 -20.33 11.92 -5.73
C ARG A 34 -19.18 11.61 -6.67
N ILE A 35 -18.11 12.36 -6.53
CA ILE A 35 -16.81 12.09 -7.17
C ILE A 35 -15.79 11.96 -6.06
N ALA A 36 -15.01 10.88 -6.07
CA ALA A 36 -14.00 10.64 -5.05
C ALA A 36 -12.72 10.10 -5.66
N GLY A 37 -11.59 10.56 -5.14
CA GLY A 37 -10.30 9.94 -5.40
C GLY A 37 -10.19 8.61 -4.67
N GLY A 38 -9.51 7.65 -5.26
CA GLY A 38 -9.21 6.38 -4.62
C GLY A 38 -8.25 6.53 -3.44
N GLY A 39 -8.31 5.60 -2.52
CA GLY A 39 -7.34 5.48 -1.44
C GLY A 39 -6.01 4.88 -1.93
N GLY A 40 -4.91 5.24 -1.31
CA GLY A 40 -3.61 4.64 -1.58
C GLY A 40 -3.52 3.21 -1.05
N GLY A 41 -2.77 2.36 -1.70
CA GLY A 41 -2.47 1.04 -1.18
C GLY A 41 -1.53 1.09 0.03
N GLY A 42 -1.64 0.13 0.93
CA GLY A 42 -0.67 -0.05 2.01
C GLY A 42 0.65 -0.64 1.50
N GLY A 43 1.74 -0.28 2.12
CA GLY A 43 3.06 -0.85 1.84
C GLY A 43 3.15 -2.29 2.37
N GLY A 44 3.87 -3.14 1.65
CA GLY A 44 4.16 -4.51 2.12
C GLY A 44 5.14 -4.53 3.31
N GLY A 45 4.96 -5.45 4.21
CA GLY A 45 5.91 -5.69 5.29
C GLY A 45 7.19 -6.35 4.77
N ALA A 46 8.29 -6.14 5.46
CA ALA A 46 9.56 -6.73 5.11
C ALA A 46 9.72 -8.15 5.66
N GLY A 47 10.47 -8.97 4.96
CA GLY A 47 10.92 -10.26 5.45
C GLY A 47 12.13 -10.17 6.39
N ALA A 48 12.42 -11.26 7.07
CA ALA A 48 13.60 -11.43 7.91
C ALA A 48 14.16 -12.84 7.77
N MET A 49 15.45 -13.00 8.06
CA MET A 49 16.13 -14.28 8.11
C MET A 49 17.10 -14.29 9.27
N VAL A 50 17.23 -15.41 9.93
CA VAL A 50 18.30 -15.70 10.86
C VAL A 50 18.92 -17.05 10.51
N GLU A 51 20.23 -17.12 10.59
CA GLU A 51 21.00 -18.33 10.53
C GLU A 51 21.66 -18.56 11.89
N ASP A 52 21.52 -19.75 12.42
CA ASP A 52 22.07 -20.14 13.73
C ASP A 52 22.91 -21.39 13.55
N GLU A 53 24.19 -21.31 13.82
CA GLU A 53 25.11 -22.43 13.65
C GLU A 53 25.88 -22.73 14.92
N GLU A 54 25.92 -24.01 15.28
CA GLU A 54 26.88 -24.57 16.18
C GLU A 54 27.22 -26.00 15.75
N GLY A 55 28.49 -26.26 15.47
CA GLY A 55 28.93 -27.61 15.18
C GLY A 55 28.73 -28.12 13.76
N GLY A 56 28.69 -27.26 12.75
CA GLY A 56 28.86 -27.63 11.34
C GLY A 56 27.61 -27.84 10.48
N ALA A 57 26.41 -27.65 11.01
CA ALA A 57 25.20 -27.63 10.21
C ALA A 57 24.30 -26.45 10.64
N GLY A 58 24.40 -25.36 9.90
CA GLY A 58 23.59 -24.16 10.16
C GLY A 58 22.10 -24.40 9.94
N GLU A 59 21.27 -23.98 10.90
CA GLU A 59 19.83 -23.91 10.74
C GLU A 59 19.43 -22.50 10.28
N LYS A 60 18.76 -22.41 9.11
CA LYS A 60 18.26 -21.15 8.56
C LYS A 60 16.75 -21.11 8.67
N VAL A 61 16.22 -20.03 9.22
CA VAL A 61 14.79 -19.79 9.21
C VAL A 61 14.48 -18.44 8.55
N TYR A 62 13.35 -18.42 7.87
CA TYR A 62 12.88 -17.28 7.10
C TYR A 62 11.50 -16.88 7.58
N ALA A 63 11.28 -15.58 7.64
CA ALA A 63 9.98 -15.00 7.91
C ALA A 63 9.61 -14.05 6.77
N ASN A 64 8.40 -14.19 6.24
CA ASN A 64 7.89 -13.35 5.18
C ASN A 64 7.14 -12.14 5.74
N GLY A 65 7.27 -11.00 5.07
CA GLY A 65 6.46 -9.83 5.36
C GLY A 65 5.00 -10.03 5.00
N GLY A 66 4.13 -9.30 5.68
CA GLY A 66 2.69 -9.26 5.39
C GLY A 66 2.37 -8.44 4.14
N PHE A 67 1.24 -8.72 3.50
CA PHE A 67 0.75 -7.95 2.35
C PHE A 67 0.16 -6.61 2.78
N GLY A 68 0.42 -5.57 2.00
CA GLY A 68 -0.26 -4.29 2.17
C GLY A 68 -1.74 -4.36 1.75
N GLY A 69 -2.60 -3.70 2.51
CA GLY A 69 -4.02 -3.59 2.20
C GLY A 69 -4.29 -2.76 0.95
N GLY A 70 -5.29 -3.11 0.16
CA GLY A 70 -5.70 -2.33 -1.01
C GLY A 70 -6.35 -1.00 -0.63
N GLY A 71 -6.20 0.02 -1.45
CA GLY A 71 -6.88 1.30 -1.28
C GLY A 71 -8.37 1.22 -1.62
N ALA A 72 -9.17 2.08 -0.99
CA ALA A 72 -10.58 2.23 -1.30
C ALA A 72 -10.81 2.73 -2.73
N GLY A 73 -11.89 2.32 -3.38
CA GLY A 73 -12.23 2.79 -4.73
C GLY A 73 -13.12 1.83 -5.51
N LEU A 74 -13.28 2.12 -6.79
CA LEU A 74 -13.95 1.26 -7.76
C LEU A 74 -13.04 1.11 -9.00
N PRO A 75 -12.48 -0.09 -9.26
CA PRO A 75 -12.61 -1.29 -8.41
C PRO A 75 -11.94 -1.13 -7.04
N ALA A 76 -12.43 -1.87 -6.05
CA ALA A 76 -11.79 -1.92 -4.74
C ALA A 76 -10.41 -2.57 -4.83
N GLY A 77 -9.46 -2.07 -4.04
CA GLY A 77 -8.11 -2.62 -4.00
C GLY A 77 -8.06 -4.06 -3.50
N ILE A 78 -7.13 -4.83 -4.00
CA ILE A 78 -6.94 -6.25 -3.71
C ILE A 78 -5.54 -6.49 -3.12
N TYR A 79 -5.34 -7.61 -2.47
CA TYR A 79 -4.01 -8.16 -2.20
C TYR A 79 -3.37 -8.67 -3.49
N SER A 80 -2.07 -8.88 -3.49
CA SER A 80 -1.34 -9.45 -4.64
C SER A 80 -1.83 -10.84 -5.07
N ASN A 81 -2.43 -11.60 -4.16
CA ASN A 81 -3.06 -12.89 -4.45
C ASN A 81 -4.46 -12.78 -5.08
N GLY A 82 -4.93 -11.58 -5.42
CA GLY A 82 -6.22 -11.35 -6.07
C GLY A 82 -7.43 -11.30 -5.12
N VAL A 83 -7.22 -11.46 -3.82
CA VAL A 83 -8.32 -11.42 -2.83
C VAL A 83 -8.71 -9.96 -2.56
N PRO A 84 -9.99 -9.59 -2.60
CA PRO A 84 -10.45 -8.26 -2.23
C PRO A 84 -10.07 -7.92 -0.78
N SER A 85 -9.38 -6.80 -0.58
CA SER A 85 -8.91 -6.36 0.74
C SER A 85 -9.50 -5.04 1.17
N ALA A 86 -10.15 -4.34 0.26
CA ALA A 86 -10.76 -3.04 0.49
C ALA A 86 -12.24 -3.03 0.05
N THR A 87 -12.93 -1.94 0.36
CA THR A 87 -14.27 -1.65 -0.15
C THR A 87 -14.24 -0.42 -1.06
N LYS A 88 -15.40 -0.05 -1.61
CA LYS A 88 -15.52 1.19 -2.39
C LYS A 88 -15.24 2.47 -1.58
N GLU A 89 -15.31 2.42 -0.25
CA GLU A 89 -15.16 3.59 0.63
C GLU A 89 -14.02 3.47 1.65
N THR A 90 -13.66 2.23 2.02
CA THR A 90 -12.66 1.96 3.06
C THR A 90 -11.52 1.14 2.51
N GLY A 91 -10.31 1.51 2.91
CA GLY A 91 -9.11 0.73 2.63
C GLY A 91 -9.11 -0.60 3.37
N GLY A 92 -8.41 -1.57 2.81
CA GLY A 92 -8.23 -2.90 3.39
C GLY A 92 -7.15 -2.91 4.48
N THR A 93 -7.28 -3.83 5.42
CA THR A 93 -6.27 -4.05 6.44
C THR A 93 -5.09 -4.82 5.84
N GLY A 94 -3.87 -4.41 6.15
CA GLY A 94 -2.69 -5.20 5.83
C GLY A 94 -2.65 -6.50 6.63
N THR A 95 -1.93 -7.50 6.13
CA THR A 95 -1.79 -8.79 6.81
C THR A 95 -0.58 -8.79 7.73
N SER A 96 -0.58 -9.66 8.74
CA SER A 96 0.60 -9.88 9.58
C SER A 96 1.71 -10.55 8.77
N GLY A 97 2.96 -10.26 9.13
CA GLY A 97 4.09 -11.07 8.71
C GLY A 97 4.10 -12.43 9.43
N THR A 98 4.92 -13.33 8.94
CA THR A 98 5.16 -14.63 9.59
C THR A 98 6.32 -14.54 10.57
N SER A 99 6.46 -15.54 11.44
CA SER A 99 7.64 -15.71 12.30
C SER A 99 8.13 -17.15 12.20
N ALA A 100 9.42 -17.31 12.39
CA ALA A 100 10.08 -18.61 12.46
C ALA A 100 11.20 -18.57 13.50
N THR A 101 11.39 -19.67 14.20
CA THR A 101 12.39 -19.78 15.27
C THR A 101 13.26 -21.02 15.02
N THR A 102 14.56 -20.89 15.17
CA THR A 102 15.48 -22.02 15.12
C THR A 102 15.29 -22.90 16.36
N SER A 103 15.77 -24.14 16.29
CA SER A 103 15.76 -25.08 17.42
C SER A 103 16.47 -24.53 18.67
N ARG A 104 17.30 -23.51 18.52
CA ARG A 104 18.07 -22.86 19.58
C ARG A 104 17.49 -21.53 20.07
N GLY A 105 16.35 -21.13 19.54
CA GLY A 105 15.61 -19.97 20.00
C GLY A 105 15.94 -18.65 19.28
N SER A 106 16.80 -18.66 18.25
CA SER A 106 16.97 -17.49 17.38
C SER A 106 15.73 -17.31 16.52
N THR A 107 15.20 -16.09 16.42
CA THR A 107 13.92 -15.80 15.79
C THR A 107 14.05 -14.81 14.65
N ALA A 108 13.41 -15.12 13.52
CA ALA A 108 13.11 -14.18 12.45
C ALA A 108 11.64 -13.85 12.49
N ALA A 109 11.30 -12.57 12.36
CA ALA A 109 9.91 -12.10 12.27
C ALA A 109 9.75 -11.12 11.11
N GLY A 110 8.79 -11.38 10.25
CA GLY A 110 8.40 -10.49 9.16
C GLY A 110 7.56 -9.33 9.69
N GLY A 111 7.75 -8.16 9.11
CA GLY A 111 6.94 -6.98 9.41
C GLY A 111 5.50 -7.14 8.90
N ALA A 112 4.55 -6.51 9.54
CA ALA A 112 3.17 -6.45 9.04
C ALA A 112 3.06 -5.55 7.81
N GLY A 113 2.14 -5.86 6.91
CA GLY A 113 1.75 -4.94 5.84
C GLY A 113 0.99 -3.73 6.39
N GLY A 114 1.15 -2.59 5.77
CA GLY A 114 0.39 -1.37 6.09
C GLY A 114 -1.06 -1.46 5.61
N ASN A 115 -1.94 -0.72 6.24
CA ASN A 115 -3.34 -0.63 5.81
C ASN A 115 -3.46 0.21 4.53
N GLY A 116 -4.42 -0.12 3.68
CA GLY A 116 -4.85 0.75 2.59
C GLY A 116 -5.58 1.99 3.10
N GLY A 117 -5.49 3.08 2.36
CA GLY A 117 -6.19 4.33 2.66
C GLY A 117 -7.67 4.27 2.30
N ASN A 118 -8.48 5.00 3.06
CA ASN A 118 -9.85 5.31 2.68
C ASN A 118 -9.87 6.23 1.44
N LEU A 119 -11.07 6.54 0.91
CA LEU A 119 -11.21 7.48 -0.21
C LEU A 119 -10.40 8.76 0.06
N ALA A 120 -9.62 9.16 -0.93
CA ALA A 120 -8.73 10.32 -0.93
C ALA A 120 -7.68 10.37 0.20
N SER A 121 -7.38 9.24 0.83
CA SER A 121 -6.35 9.11 1.85
C SER A 121 -5.21 8.20 1.37
N GLY A 122 -3.98 8.54 1.74
CA GLY A 122 -2.83 7.65 1.51
C GLY A 122 -2.94 6.37 2.34
N GLY A 123 -2.22 5.34 1.95
CA GLY A 123 -2.07 4.11 2.72
C GLY A 123 -1.08 4.26 3.88
N GLY A 124 -0.92 3.24 4.68
CA GLY A 124 0.10 3.11 5.71
C GLY A 124 1.35 2.37 5.20
N ASN A 125 2.50 2.69 5.73
CA ASN A 125 3.73 1.98 5.42
C ASN A 125 3.73 0.55 5.98
N GLY A 126 4.42 -0.33 5.31
CA GLY A 126 4.72 -1.66 5.84
C GLY A 126 5.73 -1.60 6.99
N GLY A 127 5.64 -2.56 7.90
CA GLY A 127 6.56 -2.71 9.02
C GLY A 127 7.89 -3.35 8.59
N ASN A 128 8.94 -3.07 9.35
CA ASN A 128 10.24 -3.70 9.16
C ASN A 128 10.22 -5.14 9.68
N GLY A 129 11.01 -5.98 9.07
CA GLY A 129 11.36 -7.28 9.63
C GLY A 129 12.28 -7.13 10.84
N SER A 130 12.36 -8.15 11.66
CA SER A 130 13.30 -8.21 12.77
C SER A 130 13.91 -9.62 12.89
N ALA A 131 15.13 -9.68 13.39
CA ALA A 131 15.78 -10.94 13.70
C ALA A 131 16.50 -10.80 15.04
N THR A 132 16.33 -11.79 15.90
CA THR A 132 16.90 -11.83 17.26
C THR A 132 17.45 -13.20 17.55
N GLY A 133 18.49 -13.29 18.38
CA GLY A 133 19.10 -14.55 18.79
C GLY A 133 20.57 -14.40 19.15
N ASN A 134 21.22 -15.50 19.47
CA ASN A 134 22.66 -15.54 19.78
C ASN A 134 23.44 -15.71 18.47
N ILE A 135 23.77 -14.59 17.87
CA ILE A 135 24.29 -14.48 16.49
C ILE A 135 25.75 -14.05 16.46
N GLU A 136 26.58 -14.64 17.29
CA GLU A 136 28.03 -14.42 17.21
C GLU A 136 28.60 -14.98 15.88
N ASN A 137 28.68 -14.15 14.86
CA ASN A 137 29.31 -14.38 13.55
C ASN A 137 28.43 -14.85 12.37
N TRP A 138 27.12 -14.88 12.45
CA TRP A 138 26.27 -15.37 11.34
C TRP A 138 25.34 -14.29 10.76
N PRO A 139 25.01 -14.37 9.47
CA PRO A 139 24.23 -13.33 8.82
C PRO A 139 22.80 -13.23 9.36
N VAL A 140 22.48 -12.05 9.83
CA VAL A 140 21.13 -11.63 10.18
C VAL A 140 20.63 -10.70 9.09
N TYR A 141 19.47 -10.94 8.59
CA TYR A 141 18.82 -10.06 7.64
C TYR A 141 17.47 -9.61 8.18
N ALA A 142 17.30 -8.31 8.35
CA ALA A 142 16.03 -7.67 8.67
C ALA A 142 15.76 -6.63 7.58
N GLY A 143 14.74 -6.88 6.77
CA GLY A 143 14.37 -5.98 5.68
C GLY A 143 13.62 -4.75 6.19
N THR A 144 13.56 -3.72 5.34
CA THR A 144 12.74 -2.52 5.56
C THR A 144 11.41 -2.68 4.84
N GLY A 145 10.30 -2.36 5.50
CA GLY A 145 8.97 -2.38 4.90
C GLY A 145 8.84 -1.39 3.73
N ALA A 146 7.95 -1.70 2.81
CA ALA A 146 7.69 -0.84 1.66
C ALA A 146 6.90 0.41 2.07
N ALA A 147 7.15 1.51 1.37
CA ALA A 147 6.35 2.72 1.51
C ALA A 147 4.90 2.49 1.03
N ALA A 148 3.97 3.24 1.62
CA ALA A 148 2.59 3.25 1.17
C ALA A 148 2.41 3.93 -0.18
N GLY A 149 1.35 3.56 -0.88
CA GLY A 149 0.87 4.28 -2.06
C GLY A 149 0.20 5.61 -1.68
N GLY A 150 0.37 6.61 -2.54
CA GLY A 150 -0.35 7.88 -2.42
C GLY A 150 -1.83 7.73 -2.78
N ASN A 151 -2.65 8.65 -2.33
CA ASN A 151 -4.07 8.72 -2.70
C ASN A 151 -4.26 9.22 -4.13
N GLY A 152 -5.33 8.79 -4.78
CA GLY A 152 -5.77 9.32 -6.06
C GLY A 152 -6.47 10.68 -5.91
N ALA A 153 -6.40 11.50 -6.95
CA ALA A 153 -7.19 12.73 -7.04
C ALA A 153 -8.66 12.42 -7.36
N ALA A 154 -9.59 13.22 -6.84
CA ALA A 154 -11.00 13.15 -7.24
C ALA A 154 -11.16 13.55 -8.71
N ILE A 155 -10.54 14.64 -9.11
CA ILE A 155 -10.51 15.14 -10.48
C ILE A 155 -9.06 15.47 -10.82
N ARG A 156 -8.55 14.88 -11.89
CA ARG A 156 -7.19 15.08 -12.37
C ARG A 156 -7.24 15.81 -13.70
N ARG A 157 -6.45 16.88 -13.80
CA ARG A 157 -6.18 17.58 -15.05
C ARG A 157 -4.76 17.30 -15.51
N ILE A 158 -4.57 17.04 -16.77
CA ILE A 158 -3.24 16.91 -17.36
C ILE A 158 -2.72 18.31 -17.72
N ALA A 159 -1.42 18.52 -17.59
CA ALA A 159 -0.77 19.79 -17.91
C ALA A 159 -1.13 20.26 -19.33
N GLY A 160 -1.51 21.54 -19.47
CA GLY A 160 -1.99 22.13 -20.72
C GLY A 160 -3.50 22.16 -20.92
N MET A 161 -4.28 21.51 -20.05
CA MET A 161 -5.73 21.60 -20.04
C MET A 161 -6.18 22.83 -19.23
N ASN A 162 -6.41 23.92 -19.90
CA ASN A 162 -7.00 25.10 -19.28
C ASN A 162 -8.52 24.96 -19.19
N ASN A 163 -9.13 25.46 -18.11
CA ASN A 163 -10.57 25.68 -17.97
C ASN A 163 -11.45 24.44 -17.86
N ILE A 164 -11.12 23.48 -16.99
CA ILE A 164 -12.14 22.58 -16.48
C ILE A 164 -12.94 23.34 -15.40
N ILE A 165 -14.21 23.58 -15.67
CA ILE A 165 -15.14 24.20 -14.72
C ILE A 165 -15.76 23.11 -13.88
N ILE A 166 -15.53 23.13 -12.58
CA ILE A 166 -16.15 22.20 -11.64
C ILE A 166 -17.30 22.95 -10.96
N GLU A 167 -18.51 22.48 -11.23
CA GLU A 167 -19.73 23.02 -10.64
C GLU A 167 -20.34 21.95 -9.72
N ASN A 168 -20.32 22.24 -8.42
CA ASN A 168 -20.93 21.36 -7.43
C ASN A 168 -22.27 21.93 -6.99
N LEU A 169 -23.37 21.30 -7.42
CA LEU A 169 -24.74 21.71 -7.10
C LEU A 169 -25.25 21.14 -5.78
N GLY A 170 -24.44 20.36 -5.10
CA GLY A 170 -24.75 19.77 -3.79
C GLY A 170 -23.86 20.33 -2.67
N SER A 171 -23.54 19.48 -1.71
CA SER A 171 -22.65 19.83 -0.61
C SER A 171 -21.17 19.67 -0.98
N SER A 172 -20.28 20.36 -0.27
CA SER A 172 -18.83 20.22 -0.46
C SER A 172 -18.30 18.80 -0.23
N SER A 173 -19.04 17.97 0.50
CA SER A 173 -18.71 16.57 0.75
C SER A 173 -18.92 15.63 -0.46
N GLN A 174 -19.45 16.13 -1.57
CA GLN A 174 -19.67 15.33 -2.78
C GLN A 174 -18.40 15.17 -3.62
N ILE A 175 -17.40 16.05 -3.45
CA ILE A 175 -16.09 15.92 -4.08
C ILE A 175 -15.08 15.62 -3.00
N ILE A 176 -14.59 14.37 -2.97
CA ILE A 176 -13.69 13.87 -1.93
C ILE A 176 -12.30 13.65 -2.52
N GLY A 177 -11.37 14.49 -2.15
CA GLY A 177 -9.99 14.49 -2.64
C GLY A 177 -9.63 15.73 -3.43
N SER A 178 -8.37 15.76 -3.86
CA SER A 178 -7.85 16.92 -4.58
C SER A 178 -8.39 17.02 -6.01
N THR A 179 -8.46 18.26 -6.51
CA THR A 179 -8.79 18.59 -7.89
C THR A 179 -7.58 19.26 -8.58
N VAL A 180 -6.43 18.60 -8.53
CA VAL A 180 -5.13 19.18 -8.92
C VAL A 180 -4.84 19.17 -10.41
N GLU A 181 -4.04 20.14 -10.84
CA GLU A 181 -3.62 20.31 -12.23
C GLU A 181 -2.46 19.42 -12.65
N THR A 182 -1.59 19.08 -11.75
CA THR A 182 -0.38 18.32 -12.06
C THR A 182 -0.53 16.87 -11.69
N GLY A 183 -0.11 16.00 -12.62
CA GLY A 183 -0.14 14.59 -12.41
C GLY A 183 0.64 14.16 -11.19
N VAL A 184 0.08 13.21 -10.47
CA VAL A 184 0.84 12.43 -9.53
C VAL A 184 1.82 11.60 -10.34
N THR A 185 3.10 11.79 -10.07
CA THR A 185 4.17 10.89 -10.54
C THR A 185 4.20 9.66 -9.68
#